data_9b788bfb6a74198d27d78c088c444530
#
_entry.id   9b788bfb6a74198d27d78c088c444530
#
_cell.length_a   1.000
_cell.length_b   1.000
_cell.length_c   1.000
_cell.angle_alpha   90.00
_cell.angle_beta   90.00
_cell.angle_gamma   90.00
#
_symmetry.space_group_name_H-M   'P 1'
#
loop_
_entity.id
_entity.type
_entity.pdbx_description
1 polymer ?
#
loop_
_entity_poly.entity_id
_entity_poly.type
_entity_poly.pdbx_seq_one_letter_code
_entity_poly.pdbx_strand_id
1 'polypeptide(L)'
;ADYAKLLSRFTTQHVVFVNTASASGAFLQPMAAPGRVIVTATKTGGERNETDFPEYFVAAFNDDAADLDRNGHISVREAFDYASAKVKAAFQQKGYMLTEHATLEDSGEGQLAATVFLGTGRTDAALNVDIDAEGRTVGLF
;
A
#
# COMPACT_ATOMS: atom_id res chain seq x y z
N ALA A 1 -2.75 9.27 17.04
CA ALA A 1 -2.21 10.58 17.41
C ALA A 1 -0.67 10.60 17.36
N ASP A 2 0.00 9.63 17.96
CA ASP A 2 1.48 9.66 18.05
C ASP A 2 2.15 9.35 16.71
N TYR A 3 1.59 8.47 15.89
CA TYR A 3 2.11 8.18 14.55
C TYR A 3 2.09 9.39 13.64
N ALA A 4 1.00 10.16 13.62
CA ALA A 4 0.91 11.36 12.80
C ALA A 4 2.00 12.38 13.16
N LYS A 5 2.28 12.54 14.45
CA LYS A 5 3.35 13.40 14.96
C LYS A 5 4.75 12.87 14.59
N LEU A 6 4.96 11.55 14.65
CA LEU A 6 6.21 10.95 14.21
C LEU A 6 6.44 11.16 12.71
N LEU A 7 5.41 10.92 11.90
CA LEU A 7 5.49 11.08 10.45
C LEU A 7 5.63 12.55 10.01
N SER A 8 5.24 13.51 10.84
CA SER A 8 5.44 14.94 10.53
C SER A 8 6.91 15.38 10.44
N ARG A 9 7.84 14.54 10.91
CA ARG A 9 9.28 14.76 10.79
C ARG A 9 9.82 14.52 9.37
N PHE A 10 9.08 13.75 8.56
CA PHE A 10 9.44 13.49 7.16
C PHE A 10 8.85 14.60 6.29
N THR A 11 9.66 15.61 5.97
CA THR A 11 9.22 16.82 5.26
C THR A 11 9.53 16.78 3.77
N THR A 12 10.45 15.93 3.34
CA THR A 12 10.93 15.84 1.95
C THR A 12 10.70 14.46 1.33
N GLN A 13 10.45 13.44 2.14
CA GLN A 13 10.22 12.08 1.71
C GLN A 13 8.73 11.82 1.45
N HIS A 14 8.43 10.99 0.45
CA HIS A 14 7.14 10.35 0.37
C HIS A 14 7.05 9.23 1.42
N VAL A 15 5.97 9.21 2.16
CA VAL A 15 5.74 8.22 3.22
C VAL A 15 4.58 7.32 2.83
N VAL A 16 4.81 6.02 2.84
CA VAL A 16 3.74 5.02 2.72
C VAL A 16 3.49 4.41 4.08
N PHE A 17 2.27 4.54 4.56
CA PHE A 17 1.83 3.94 5.82
C PHE A 17 0.74 2.91 5.53
N VAL A 18 1.03 1.64 5.80
CA VAL A 18 0.11 0.53 5.59
C VAL A 18 -0.31 -0.04 6.94
N ASN A 19 -1.59 0.05 7.24
CA ASN A 19 -2.17 -0.54 8.45
C ASN A 19 -3.25 -1.55 8.05
N THR A 20 -2.97 -2.82 8.25
CA THR A 20 -3.85 -3.91 7.83
C THR A 20 -4.65 -4.52 8.98
N ALA A 21 -4.58 -3.93 10.17
CA ALA A 21 -5.36 -4.39 11.31
C ALA A 21 -6.86 -4.14 11.14
N SER A 22 -7.67 -4.89 11.88
CA SER A 22 -9.07 -4.54 12.09
C SER A 22 -9.20 -3.13 12.66
N ALA A 23 -10.27 -2.42 12.32
CA ALA A 23 -10.49 -1.02 12.71
C ALA A 23 -9.43 -0.02 12.23
N SER A 24 -8.56 -0.42 11.29
CA SER A 24 -7.47 0.44 10.76
C SER A 24 -7.96 1.72 10.08
N GLY A 25 -9.19 1.74 9.59
CA GLY A 25 -9.79 2.95 9.00
C GLY A 25 -9.83 4.17 9.91
N ALA A 26 -9.75 3.96 11.24
CA ALA A 26 -9.62 5.07 12.19
C ALA A 26 -8.33 5.89 12.01
N PHE A 27 -7.32 5.34 11.32
CA PHE A 27 -6.03 6.02 11.07
C PHE A 27 -6.05 6.92 9.83
N LEU A 28 -7.00 6.75 8.91
CA LEU A 28 -7.02 7.50 7.63
C LEU A 28 -6.93 9.00 7.83
N GLN A 29 -7.89 9.60 8.49
CA GLN A 29 -7.95 11.04 8.67
C GLN A 29 -6.79 11.61 9.51
N PRO A 30 -6.43 11.02 10.66
CA PRO A 30 -5.33 11.53 11.46
C PRO A 30 -3.96 11.46 10.78
N MET A 31 -3.80 10.54 9.83
CA MET A 31 -2.52 10.31 9.15
C MET A 31 -2.40 11.02 7.81
N ALA A 32 -3.52 11.42 7.21
CA ALA A 32 -3.57 12.07 5.90
C ALA A 32 -2.78 13.39 5.91
N ALA A 33 -1.89 13.55 4.93
CA ALA A 33 -1.14 14.77 4.68
C ALA A 33 -0.52 14.72 3.28
N PRO A 34 -0.19 15.86 2.68
CA PRO A 34 0.53 15.90 1.40
C PRO A 34 1.82 15.06 1.46
N GLY A 35 2.12 14.34 0.38
CA GLY A 35 3.29 13.46 0.30
C GLY A 35 3.17 12.14 1.04
N ARG A 36 1.98 11.80 1.54
CA ARG A 36 1.71 10.53 2.22
C ARG A 36 0.72 9.68 1.46
N VAL A 37 0.99 8.38 1.44
CA VAL A 37 0.05 7.34 1.00
C VAL A 37 -0.35 6.54 2.23
N ILE A 38 -1.62 6.52 2.55
CA ILE A 38 -2.17 5.76 3.68
C ILE A 38 -3.03 4.64 3.13
N VAL A 39 -2.70 3.41 3.46
CA VAL A 39 -3.48 2.22 3.11
C VAL A 39 -4.00 1.58 4.39
N THR A 40 -5.30 1.31 4.42
CA THR A 40 -5.94 0.59 5.53
C THR A 40 -6.76 -0.58 5.00
N ALA A 41 -6.84 -1.67 5.77
CA ALA A 41 -7.66 -2.82 5.41
C ALA A 41 -9.16 -2.58 5.65
N THR A 42 -9.50 -1.56 6.45
CA THR A 42 -10.89 -1.20 6.77
C THR A 42 -11.16 0.26 6.48
N LYS A 43 -12.41 0.57 6.17
CA LYS A 43 -12.86 1.94 5.89
C LYS A 43 -13.00 2.78 7.15
N THR A 44 -13.41 2.14 8.25
CA THR A 44 -13.71 2.82 9.52
C THR A 44 -13.15 2.06 10.71
N GLY A 45 -13.08 2.72 11.86
CA GLY A 45 -12.77 2.08 13.14
C GLY A 45 -13.88 1.16 13.66
N GLY A 46 -15.03 1.09 12.97
CA GLY A 46 -16.14 0.19 13.30
C GLY A 46 -16.02 -1.20 12.68
N GLU A 47 -15.21 -1.39 11.67
CA GLU A 47 -14.95 -2.69 11.04
C GLU A 47 -13.91 -3.46 11.86
N ARG A 48 -14.38 -4.33 12.76
CA ARG A 48 -13.55 -4.99 13.77
C ARG A 48 -13.28 -6.47 13.52
N ASN A 49 -13.74 -6.99 12.40
CA ASN A 49 -13.46 -8.37 12.01
C ASN A 49 -12.01 -8.53 11.60
N GLU A 50 -11.51 -9.76 11.66
CA GLU A 50 -10.22 -10.11 11.08
C GLU A 50 -10.22 -9.77 9.59
N THR A 51 -9.08 -9.32 9.07
CA THR A 51 -8.94 -8.85 7.70
C THR A 51 -8.14 -9.83 6.85
N ASP A 52 -8.61 -10.11 5.64
CA ASP A 52 -7.91 -10.92 4.63
C ASP A 52 -6.98 -10.05 3.73
N PHE A 53 -7.17 -8.74 3.74
CA PHE A 53 -6.44 -7.79 2.90
C PHE A 53 -4.90 -7.91 2.97
N PRO A 54 -4.26 -8.07 4.16
CA PRO A 54 -2.80 -8.12 4.23
C PRO A 54 -2.18 -9.25 3.42
N GLU A 55 -2.81 -10.42 3.39
CA GLU A 55 -2.32 -11.56 2.61
C GLU A 55 -2.25 -11.21 1.11
N TYR A 56 -3.33 -10.67 0.57
CA TYR A 56 -3.39 -10.30 -0.84
C TYR A 56 -2.54 -9.08 -1.17
N PHE A 57 -2.41 -8.12 -0.26
CA PHE A 57 -1.57 -6.95 -0.47
C PHE A 57 -0.09 -7.32 -0.59
N VAL A 58 0.39 -8.21 0.27
CA VAL A 58 1.76 -8.73 0.18
C VAL A 58 1.96 -9.60 -1.07
N ALA A 59 0.99 -10.46 -1.38
CA ALA A 59 1.04 -11.32 -2.56
C ALA A 59 1.12 -10.53 -3.87
N ALA A 60 0.52 -9.33 -3.93
CA ALA A 60 0.53 -8.50 -5.12
C ALA A 60 1.94 -8.23 -5.65
N PHE A 61 2.91 -8.03 -4.76
CA PHE A 61 4.29 -7.72 -5.16
C PHE A 61 5.05 -8.92 -5.78
N ASN A 62 4.45 -10.11 -5.77
CA ASN A 62 5.00 -11.33 -6.37
C ASN A 62 4.09 -11.91 -7.46
N ASP A 63 3.03 -11.21 -7.86
CA ASP A 63 2.08 -11.67 -8.87
C ASP A 63 2.03 -10.70 -10.05
N ASP A 64 2.43 -11.17 -11.23
CA ASP A 64 2.39 -10.37 -12.46
C ASP A 64 1.00 -9.83 -12.80
N ALA A 65 -0.05 -10.49 -12.30
CA ALA A 65 -1.42 -10.02 -12.50
C ALA A 65 -1.72 -8.70 -11.77
N ALA A 66 -0.88 -8.29 -10.83
CA ALA A 66 -0.99 -7.00 -10.15
C ALA A 66 -0.41 -5.84 -10.96
N ASP A 67 0.51 -6.10 -11.88
CA ASP A 67 1.10 -5.10 -12.78
C ASP A 67 0.10 -4.78 -13.92
N LEU A 68 -0.82 -3.87 -13.66
CA LEU A 68 -1.92 -3.56 -14.57
C LEU A 68 -1.48 -2.76 -15.79
N ASP A 69 -0.51 -1.89 -15.64
CA ASP A 69 0.03 -1.06 -16.73
C ASP A 69 1.19 -1.73 -17.47
N ARG A 70 1.64 -2.90 -17.00
CA ARG A 70 2.70 -3.73 -17.57
C ARG A 70 4.05 -3.02 -17.69
N ASN A 71 4.35 -2.18 -16.72
CA ASN A 71 5.64 -1.47 -16.68
C ASN A 71 6.76 -2.27 -16.01
N GLY A 72 6.49 -3.47 -15.49
CA GLY A 72 7.43 -4.35 -14.80
C GLY A 72 7.63 -4.02 -13.32
N HIS A 73 6.85 -3.09 -12.79
CA HIS A 73 6.87 -2.67 -11.39
C HIS A 73 5.45 -2.67 -10.83
N ILE A 74 5.30 -2.92 -9.55
CA ILE A 74 4.00 -2.85 -8.90
C ILE A 74 3.98 -1.66 -7.97
N SER A 75 3.17 -0.67 -8.31
CA SER A 75 2.93 0.50 -7.49
C SER A 75 2.08 0.15 -6.26
N VAL A 76 2.10 1.02 -5.26
CA VAL A 76 1.21 0.89 -4.09
C VAL A 76 -0.25 0.89 -4.51
N ARG A 77 -0.62 1.66 -5.54
CA ARG A 77 -1.97 1.70 -6.10
C ARG A 77 -2.38 0.36 -6.70
N GLU A 78 -1.54 -0.22 -7.51
CA GLU A 78 -1.82 -1.53 -8.13
C GLU A 78 -1.91 -2.65 -7.10
N ALA A 79 -1.01 -2.67 -6.11
CA ALA A 79 -1.09 -3.63 -5.02
C ALA A 79 -2.38 -3.48 -4.21
N PHE A 80 -2.83 -2.25 -3.98
CA PHE A 80 -4.09 -1.96 -3.31
C PHE A 80 -5.31 -2.43 -4.13
N ASP A 81 -5.35 -2.11 -5.41
CA ASP A 81 -6.45 -2.49 -6.31
C ASP A 81 -6.53 -4.02 -6.46
N TYR A 82 -5.39 -4.68 -6.63
CA TYR A 82 -5.27 -6.13 -6.67
C TYR A 82 -5.82 -6.78 -5.39
N ALA A 83 -5.33 -6.34 -4.22
CA ALA A 83 -5.74 -6.91 -2.94
C ALA A 83 -7.24 -6.69 -2.68
N SER A 84 -7.75 -5.51 -2.95
CA SER A 84 -9.18 -5.18 -2.78
C SER A 84 -10.08 -6.07 -3.65
N ALA A 85 -9.66 -6.31 -4.90
CA ALA A 85 -10.39 -7.21 -5.81
C ALA A 85 -10.38 -8.67 -5.33
N LYS A 86 -9.22 -9.15 -4.82
CA LYS A 86 -9.08 -10.51 -4.29
C LYS A 86 -9.92 -10.73 -3.03
N VAL A 87 -9.92 -9.78 -2.10
CA VAL A 87 -10.78 -9.82 -0.91
C VAL A 87 -12.24 -9.93 -1.31
N LYS A 88 -12.70 -9.05 -2.19
CA LYS A 88 -14.07 -9.07 -2.68
C LYS A 88 -14.45 -10.42 -3.32
N ALA A 89 -13.57 -10.96 -4.17
CA ALA A 89 -13.77 -12.25 -4.80
C ALA A 89 -13.82 -13.40 -3.78
N ALA A 90 -12.97 -13.39 -2.76
CA ALA A 90 -12.95 -14.41 -1.71
C ALA A 90 -14.25 -14.42 -0.90
N PHE A 91 -14.78 -13.25 -0.53
CA PHE A 91 -16.06 -13.14 0.15
C PHE A 91 -17.23 -13.65 -0.73
N GLN A 92 -17.22 -13.28 -2.02
CA GLN A 92 -18.23 -13.77 -2.97
C GLN A 92 -18.20 -15.29 -3.14
N GLN A 93 -17.02 -15.89 -3.24
CA GLN A 93 -16.87 -17.35 -3.34
C GLN A 93 -17.38 -18.08 -2.11
N LYS A 94 -17.18 -17.51 -0.92
CA LYS A 94 -17.68 -18.08 0.34
C LYS A 94 -19.18 -17.82 0.55
N GLY A 95 -19.82 -17.00 -0.29
CA GLY A 95 -21.20 -16.57 -0.12
C GLY A 95 -21.40 -15.65 1.08
N TYR A 96 -20.35 -14.97 1.52
CA TYR A 96 -20.38 -14.07 2.67
C TYR A 96 -20.58 -12.62 2.24
N MET A 97 -21.22 -11.85 3.11
CA MET A 97 -21.27 -10.41 2.96
C MET A 97 -19.86 -9.83 3.23
N LEU A 98 -19.45 -8.90 2.38
CA LEU A 98 -18.18 -8.20 2.56
C LEU A 98 -18.22 -7.37 3.85
N THR A 99 -17.28 -7.61 4.77
CA THR A 99 -17.20 -6.96 6.07
C THR A 99 -15.90 -6.17 6.26
N GLU A 100 -15.04 -6.17 5.26
CA GLU A 100 -13.83 -5.34 5.25
C GLU A 100 -13.80 -4.50 3.97
N HIS A 101 -13.50 -3.22 4.10
CA HIS A 101 -13.45 -2.28 3.00
C HIS A 101 -12.13 -1.52 3.06
N ALA A 102 -11.12 -2.06 2.38
CA ALA A 102 -9.82 -1.41 2.28
C ALA A 102 -9.96 -0.01 1.68
N THR A 103 -9.15 0.91 2.17
CA THR A 103 -9.16 2.31 1.73
C THR A 103 -7.74 2.81 1.52
N LEU A 104 -7.55 3.59 0.46
CA LEU A 104 -6.33 4.28 0.13
C LEU A 104 -6.59 5.79 0.15
N GLU A 105 -5.72 6.52 0.83
CA GLU A 105 -5.75 7.98 0.92
C GLU A 105 -4.34 8.52 0.58
N ASP A 106 -4.24 9.43 -0.38
CA ASP A 106 -2.97 10.06 -0.75
C ASP A 106 -3.09 11.55 -1.09
N SER A 107 -4.23 12.17 -0.73
CA SER A 107 -4.58 13.57 -1.02
C SER A 107 -4.62 13.92 -2.52
N GLY A 108 -4.66 12.90 -3.40
CA GLY A 108 -4.62 13.07 -4.86
C GLY A 108 -5.34 11.98 -5.62
N GLU A 109 -6.38 11.38 -5.07
CA GLU A 109 -7.19 10.34 -5.71
C GLU A 109 -6.38 9.10 -6.15
N GLY A 110 -5.32 8.76 -5.43
CA GLY A 110 -4.45 7.62 -5.74
C GLY A 110 -3.32 7.94 -6.73
N GLN A 111 -3.12 9.19 -7.12
CA GLN A 111 -2.08 9.58 -8.08
C GLN A 111 -0.67 9.39 -7.52
N LEU A 112 -0.42 9.79 -6.27
CA LEU A 112 0.87 9.56 -5.63
C LEU A 112 1.12 8.06 -5.46
N ALA A 113 0.11 7.30 -5.01
CA ALA A 113 0.21 5.85 -4.85
C ALA A 113 0.54 5.11 -6.14
N ALA A 114 0.15 5.65 -7.32
CA ALA A 114 0.47 5.10 -8.62
C ALA A 114 1.94 5.31 -9.04
N THR A 115 2.66 6.22 -8.37
CA THR A 115 4.07 6.53 -8.68
C THR A 115 5.05 6.02 -7.64
N VAL A 116 4.56 5.46 -6.53
CA VAL A 116 5.39 4.90 -5.46
C VAL A 116 5.42 3.38 -5.56
N PHE A 117 6.61 2.84 -5.68
CA PHE A 117 6.85 1.41 -5.80
C PHE A 117 7.50 0.88 -4.52
N LEU A 118 7.00 -0.24 -4.01
CA LEU A 118 7.57 -0.95 -2.87
C LEU A 118 8.29 -2.19 -3.38
N GLY A 119 9.55 -2.34 -2.97
CA GLY A 119 10.37 -3.47 -3.39
C GLY A 119 11.14 -3.23 -4.70
N THR A 120 11.89 -4.22 -5.09
CA THR A 120 12.61 -4.25 -6.36
C THR A 120 11.64 -4.69 -7.44
N GLY A 121 11.52 -3.91 -8.52
CA GLY A 121 10.76 -4.34 -9.69
C GLY A 121 11.22 -5.72 -10.15
N ARG A 122 10.31 -6.51 -10.70
CA ARG A 122 10.62 -7.82 -11.27
C ARG A 122 11.39 -7.62 -12.56
N THR A 123 12.69 -7.42 -12.45
CA THR A 123 13.58 -7.54 -13.59
C THR A 123 14.47 -8.75 -13.36
N ASP A 124 14.55 -9.63 -14.33
CA ASP A 124 15.59 -10.68 -14.37
C ASP A 124 17.00 -10.08 -14.47
N ALA A 125 17.11 -8.78 -14.55
CA ALA A 125 18.37 -8.06 -14.47
C ALA A 125 18.70 -7.82 -12.99
N ALA A 126 19.91 -8.21 -12.60
CA ALA A 126 20.46 -7.87 -11.28
C ALA A 126 20.30 -6.36 -11.04
N LEU A 127 19.47 -5.98 -10.08
CA LEU A 127 19.35 -4.62 -9.65
C LEU A 127 20.67 -4.20 -8.99
N ASN A 128 21.44 -3.41 -9.69
CA ASN A 128 22.56 -2.71 -9.08
C ASN A 128 21.99 -1.56 -8.27
N VAL A 129 21.86 -1.78 -6.97
CA VAL A 129 21.59 -0.73 -6.02
C VAL A 129 22.93 -0.06 -5.71
N ASP A 130 23.10 1.14 -6.19
CA ASP A 130 24.25 1.94 -5.80
C ASP A 130 23.97 2.58 -4.44
N ILE A 131 24.77 2.22 -3.45
CA ILE A 131 24.65 2.71 -2.08
C ILE A 131 25.85 3.61 -1.82
N ASP A 132 25.62 4.85 -1.39
CA ASP A 132 26.70 5.74 -1.00
C ASP A 132 27.41 5.28 0.28
N ALA A 133 28.51 5.93 0.62
CA ALA A 133 29.32 5.60 1.79
C ALA A 133 28.54 5.72 3.12
N GLU A 134 27.41 6.42 3.13
CA GLU A 134 26.51 6.59 4.26
C GLU A 134 25.33 5.59 4.25
N GLY A 135 25.31 4.64 3.30
CA GLY A 135 24.29 3.60 3.21
C GLY A 135 22.97 4.07 2.60
N ARG A 136 22.96 5.18 1.86
CA ARG A 136 21.76 5.69 1.17
C ARG A 136 21.73 5.20 -0.26
N THR A 137 20.56 4.84 -0.75
CA THR A 137 20.37 4.49 -2.16
C THR A 137 20.55 5.73 -3.04
N VAL A 138 21.52 5.74 -3.92
CA VAL A 138 21.83 6.86 -4.83
C VAL A 138 21.41 6.60 -6.28
N GLY A 139 21.07 5.38 -6.63
CA GLY A 139 20.56 5.03 -7.96
C GLY A 139 20.00 3.62 -8.00
N LEU A 140 19.00 3.43 -8.86
CA LEU A 140 18.46 2.14 -9.29
C LEU A 140 18.71 2.04 -10.80
N PHE A 141 19.51 1.11 -11.19
CA PHE A 141 19.83 0.85 -12.60
C PHE A 141 19.30 -0.51 -13.04
#